data_e6916d8b46d0a7b3cc827b54c15221b2
#
_entry.id   e6916d8b46d0a7b3cc827b54c15221b2
#
_cell.length_a   1.000
_cell.length_b   1.000
_cell.length_c   1.000
_cell.angle_alpha   90.00
_cell.angle_beta   90.00
_cell.angle_gamma   90.00
#
_symmetry.space_group_name_H-M   'P 1'
#
loop_
_entity.id
_entity.type
_entity.pdbx_description
1 polymer ?
#
loop_
_entity_poly.entity_id
_entity_poly.type
_entity_poly.pdbx_seq_one_letter_code
_entity_poly.pdbx_strand_id
1 'polypeptide(L)'
;TKAKDLCIDCGEPVTTKEKVSIAFMKEVGDDFTRKRSAFWNCNVDAFLCPVCTFMYAASPLGFRLFANKFVFVNNNSDMFTLLAANSKNRKSSLEGEKEENQRYSQWFAETLNIILNEKRQELSNIQVILRGTGDKDRYKLSIINKDILNILKREDVEKALKNLGQYPFTKIRNDFVNVHEQAVMNLLGHQNQYILLDSLLREAIAGNAASNFHIHWVYEIQKGTEISYKKE
;
A
#
# COMPACT_ATOMS: atom_id res chain seq x y z
N THR A 1 28.27 -8.78 33.15
CA THR A 1 26.87 -9.13 33.49
C THR A 1 26.42 -10.19 32.52
N LYS A 2 26.05 -11.40 33.03
CA LYS A 2 25.57 -12.48 32.16
C LYS A 2 24.27 -12.03 31.48
N ALA A 3 24.20 -12.19 30.13
CA ALA A 3 22.99 -12.02 29.39
C ALA A 3 21.91 -12.99 29.91
N LYS A 4 20.72 -12.47 30.25
CA LYS A 4 19.60 -13.26 30.75
C LYS A 4 18.47 -13.42 29.75
N ASP A 5 18.39 -12.48 28.77
CA ASP A 5 17.31 -12.39 27.79
C ASP A 5 17.90 -12.61 26.39
N LEU A 6 17.06 -13.06 25.46
CA LEU A 6 17.38 -13.17 24.06
C LEU A 6 16.62 -12.10 23.26
N CYS A 7 17.24 -11.55 22.24
CA CYS A 7 16.56 -10.70 21.28
C CYS A 7 15.47 -11.50 20.58
N ILE A 8 14.24 -11.01 20.57
CA ILE A 8 13.11 -11.72 19.97
C ILE A 8 13.25 -11.87 18.45
N ASP A 9 14.02 -11.00 17.82
CA ASP A 9 14.19 -10.96 16.38
C ASP A 9 15.40 -11.80 15.91
N CYS A 10 16.61 -11.47 16.34
CA CYS A 10 17.83 -12.14 15.88
C CYS A 10 18.30 -13.29 16.80
N GLY A 11 17.71 -13.47 17.97
CA GLY A 11 18.09 -14.52 18.93
C GLY A 11 19.40 -14.25 19.69
N GLU A 12 20.08 -13.11 19.46
CA GLU A 12 21.31 -12.77 20.17
C GLU A 12 21.06 -12.48 21.64
N PRO A 13 21.98 -12.89 22.53
CA PRO A 13 21.86 -12.64 23.95
C PRO A 13 22.00 -11.17 24.28
N VAL A 14 21.08 -10.64 25.10
CA VAL A 14 21.01 -9.22 25.44
C VAL A 14 21.20 -9.02 26.93
N THR A 15 22.03 -8.06 27.28
CA THR A 15 22.26 -7.71 28.69
C THR A 15 21.14 -6.82 29.20
N THR A 16 20.94 -6.81 30.53
CA THR A 16 19.90 -6.00 31.19
C THR A 16 20.02 -4.50 30.90
N LYS A 17 21.26 -4.01 30.58
CA LYS A 17 21.52 -2.60 30.28
C LYS A 17 21.24 -2.22 28.82
N GLU A 18 21.29 -3.20 27.92
CA GLU A 18 21.21 -3.00 26.47
C GLU A 18 19.86 -3.35 25.89
N LYS A 19 19.06 -4.12 26.65
CA LYS A 19 17.76 -4.58 26.17
C LYS A 19 16.78 -3.42 26.05
N VAL A 20 16.08 -3.37 24.92
CA VAL A 20 15.03 -2.40 24.64
C VAL A 20 13.70 -3.17 24.55
N SER A 21 12.71 -2.72 25.29
CA SER A 21 11.35 -3.28 25.19
C SER A 21 10.77 -3.06 23.80
N ILE A 22 10.08 -4.02 23.26
CA ILE A 22 9.33 -3.90 22.00
C ILE A 22 8.25 -2.81 22.08
N ALA A 23 7.85 -2.39 23.27
CA ALA A 23 6.89 -1.33 23.52
C ALA A 23 7.31 0.04 22.96
N PHE A 24 8.59 0.26 22.56
CA PHE A 24 8.97 1.47 21.87
C PHE A 24 8.25 1.61 20.50
N MET A 25 7.85 0.50 19.91
CA MET A 25 6.96 0.48 18.75
C MET A 25 5.51 0.52 19.24
N LYS A 26 4.97 1.73 19.44
CA LYS A 26 3.64 1.96 20.03
C LYS A 26 2.50 1.15 19.40
N GLU A 27 2.64 0.77 18.16
CA GLU A 27 1.62 0.06 17.40
C GLU A 27 1.63 -1.46 17.62
N VAL A 28 2.78 -1.98 18.05
CA VAL A 28 2.94 -3.39 18.43
C VAL A 28 2.80 -3.54 19.94
N GLY A 29 3.07 -2.45 20.66
CA GLY A 29 3.04 -2.36 22.10
C GLY A 29 1.63 -2.14 22.64
N ASP A 30 0.77 -3.15 22.56
CA ASP A 30 -0.43 -3.18 23.38
C ASP A 30 -0.03 -3.42 24.85
N ASP A 31 -0.88 -3.07 25.78
CA ASP A 31 -0.65 -3.05 27.23
C ASP A 31 0.02 -4.34 27.77
N PHE A 32 1.35 -4.38 27.69
CA PHE A 32 2.17 -5.52 28.13
C PHE A 32 2.05 -5.82 29.62
N THR A 33 1.58 -4.87 30.41
CA THR A 33 1.43 -5.04 31.85
C THR A 33 0.24 -5.90 32.20
N ARG A 34 -0.73 -6.06 31.32
CA ARG A 34 -2.00 -6.74 31.57
C ARG A 34 -2.16 -8.07 30.87
N LYS A 35 -1.45 -8.35 29.77
CA LYS A 35 -1.65 -9.57 28.98
C LYS A 35 -0.35 -10.33 28.78
N ARG A 36 -0.27 -11.54 29.32
CA ARG A 36 0.72 -12.51 28.89
C ARG A 36 0.26 -13.13 27.59
N SER A 37 0.96 -12.88 26.51
CA SER A 37 0.66 -13.41 25.18
C SER A 37 1.53 -14.63 24.89
N ALA A 38 0.96 -15.63 24.24
CA ALA A 38 1.72 -16.76 23.70
C ALA A 38 2.77 -16.30 22.65
N PHE A 39 2.57 -15.14 22.03
CA PHE A 39 3.53 -14.50 21.13
C PHE A 39 4.89 -14.21 21.77
N TRP A 40 4.91 -13.96 23.07
CA TRP A 40 6.13 -13.66 23.82
C TRP A 40 6.58 -14.85 24.67
N ASN A 41 6.30 -16.07 24.26
CA ASN A 41 6.56 -17.27 25.06
C ASN A 41 6.03 -17.16 26.49
N CYS A 42 4.82 -16.61 26.65
CA CYS A 42 4.17 -16.34 27.94
C CYS A 42 4.94 -15.36 28.85
N ASN A 43 5.91 -14.63 28.34
CA ASN A 43 6.57 -13.55 29.05
C ASN A 43 5.74 -12.27 29.04
N VAL A 44 5.99 -11.38 30.03
CA VAL A 44 5.28 -10.10 30.14
C VAL A 44 5.72 -9.10 29.08
N ASP A 45 6.97 -9.23 28.61
CA ASP A 45 7.56 -8.33 27.63
C ASP A 45 8.52 -9.09 26.70
N ALA A 46 8.81 -8.51 25.55
CA ALA A 46 9.82 -8.98 24.63
C ALA A 46 10.89 -7.91 24.43
N PHE A 47 12.12 -8.34 24.26
CA PHE A 47 13.27 -7.44 24.19
C PHE A 47 13.99 -7.57 22.87
N LEU A 48 14.49 -6.44 22.41
CA LEU A 48 15.35 -6.31 21.24
C LEU A 48 16.77 -5.95 21.66
N CYS A 49 17.74 -6.40 20.88
CA CYS A 49 19.11 -5.92 20.98
C CYS A 49 19.22 -4.52 20.36
N PRO A 50 20.28 -3.74 20.65
CA PRO A 50 20.45 -2.38 20.12
C PRO A 50 20.45 -2.33 18.57
N VAL A 51 20.99 -3.36 17.92
CA VAL A 51 21.04 -3.44 16.46
C VAL A 51 19.64 -3.60 15.89
N CYS A 52 18.85 -4.56 16.35
CA CYS A 52 17.48 -4.74 15.89
C CYS A 52 16.61 -3.52 16.24
N THR A 53 16.80 -2.92 17.42
CA THR A 53 16.11 -1.68 17.80
C THR A 53 16.41 -0.56 16.79
N PHE A 54 17.68 -0.38 16.40
CA PHE A 54 18.06 0.60 15.39
C PHE A 54 17.43 0.30 14.03
N MET A 55 17.42 -0.97 13.60
CA MET A 55 16.80 -1.38 12.35
C MET A 55 15.30 -1.07 12.31
N TYR A 56 14.58 -1.38 13.40
CA TYR A 56 13.15 -1.06 13.50
C TYR A 56 12.90 0.45 13.56
N ALA A 57 13.72 1.20 14.30
CA ALA A 57 13.62 2.66 14.35
C ALA A 57 13.89 3.32 12.99
N ALA A 58 14.76 2.73 12.18
CA ALA A 58 15.06 3.21 10.83
C ALA A 58 14.04 2.74 9.78
N SER A 59 13.16 1.78 10.08
CA SER A 59 12.20 1.22 9.11
C SER A 59 11.32 2.26 8.41
N PRO A 60 10.88 3.37 9.05
CA PRO A 60 10.09 4.41 8.37
C PRO A 60 10.83 5.08 7.20
N LEU A 61 12.16 5.04 7.18
CA LEU A 61 12.96 5.61 6.09
C LEU A 61 12.81 4.83 4.78
N GLY A 62 12.40 3.55 4.86
CA GLY A 62 12.08 2.72 3.69
C GLY A 62 10.73 3.01 3.05
N PHE A 63 9.86 3.72 3.75
CA PHE A 63 8.55 4.08 3.25
C PHE A 63 8.61 5.36 2.40
N ARG A 64 7.72 5.46 1.43
CA ARG A 64 7.48 6.69 0.68
C ARG A 64 6.25 7.41 1.23
N LEU A 65 6.33 8.72 1.31
CA LEU A 65 5.20 9.57 1.71
C LEU A 65 4.50 10.10 0.47
N PHE A 66 3.19 9.81 0.36
CA PHE A 66 2.31 10.33 -0.68
C PHE A 66 0.98 10.74 -0.06
N ALA A 67 0.53 11.97 -0.34
CA ALA A 67 -0.77 12.46 0.12
C ALA A 67 -1.08 12.07 1.58
N ASN A 68 -0.15 12.35 2.47
CA ASN A 68 -0.24 12.00 3.89
C ASN A 68 -0.40 10.48 4.19
N LYS A 69 0.09 9.62 3.30
CA LYS A 69 0.16 8.17 3.54
C LYS A 69 1.58 7.66 3.33
N PHE A 70 2.04 6.83 4.24
CA PHE A 70 3.28 6.08 4.07
C PHE A 70 2.98 4.82 3.25
N VAL A 71 3.78 4.58 2.21
CA VAL A 71 3.62 3.45 1.29
C VAL A 71 4.93 2.69 1.18
N PHE A 72 4.85 1.39 1.28
CA PHE A 72 5.95 0.48 1.02
C PHE A 72 5.47 -0.68 0.16
N VAL A 73 6.23 -1.02 -0.88
CA VAL A 73 5.95 -2.13 -1.78
C VAL A 73 6.97 -3.22 -1.56
N ASN A 74 6.52 -4.37 -1.08
CA ASN A 74 7.32 -5.57 -0.96
C ASN A 74 6.98 -6.50 -2.14
N ASN A 75 7.85 -6.55 -3.12
CA ASN A 75 7.71 -7.40 -4.29
C ASN A 75 8.26 -8.82 -4.10
N ASN A 76 8.73 -9.13 -2.90
CA ASN A 76 9.23 -10.45 -2.51
C ASN A 76 10.36 -10.97 -3.43
N SER A 77 11.16 -10.05 -3.97
CA SER A 77 12.29 -10.33 -4.85
C SER A 77 13.63 -9.90 -4.23
N ASP A 78 14.66 -9.82 -5.04
CA ASP A 78 15.98 -9.37 -4.61
C ASP A 78 16.00 -7.90 -4.13
N MET A 79 17.06 -7.52 -3.42
CA MET A 79 17.21 -6.20 -2.81
C MET A 79 17.23 -5.08 -3.86
N PHE A 80 17.78 -5.32 -5.05
CA PHE A 80 17.86 -4.28 -6.09
C PHE A 80 16.49 -3.93 -6.63
N THR A 81 15.67 -4.94 -6.91
CA THR A 81 14.29 -4.78 -7.35
C THR A 81 13.43 -4.13 -6.26
N LEU A 82 13.62 -4.53 -5.00
CA LEU A 82 12.93 -3.92 -3.86
C LEU A 82 13.27 -2.44 -3.71
N LEU A 83 14.55 -2.09 -3.81
CA LEU A 83 15.01 -0.70 -3.77
C LEU A 83 14.50 0.10 -4.97
N ALA A 84 14.50 -0.47 -6.18
CA ALA A 84 13.96 0.17 -7.38
C ALA A 84 12.46 0.48 -7.22
N ALA A 85 11.67 -0.48 -6.74
CA ALA A 85 10.23 -0.32 -6.49
C ALA A 85 9.92 0.79 -5.47
N ASN A 86 10.79 0.97 -4.46
CA ASN A 86 10.60 1.98 -3.41
C ASN A 86 11.52 3.21 -3.59
N SER A 87 12.32 3.31 -4.66
CA SER A 87 13.21 4.43 -4.89
C SER A 87 12.42 5.74 -5.12
N LYS A 88 12.96 6.83 -4.57
CA LYS A 88 12.42 8.17 -4.81
C LYS A 88 12.79 8.59 -6.24
N ASN A 89 11.84 8.71 -7.13
CA ASN A 89 12.06 9.45 -8.37
C ASN A 89 12.40 10.91 -8.00
N ARG A 90 13.64 11.33 -8.25
CA ARG A 90 14.21 12.62 -7.86
C ARG A 90 13.55 13.85 -8.50
N LYS A 91 12.54 13.68 -9.37
CA LYS A 91 11.96 14.77 -10.15
C LYS A 91 10.72 15.43 -9.55
N SER A 92 10.26 15.05 -8.37
CA SER A 92 9.10 15.70 -7.74
C SER A 92 9.50 16.51 -6.50
N SER A 93 10.22 17.61 -6.71
CA SER A 93 10.36 18.65 -5.72
C SER A 93 9.24 19.68 -5.90
N LEU A 94 8.50 19.92 -4.82
CA LEU A 94 7.85 21.21 -4.51
C LEU A 94 6.77 21.70 -5.49
N GLU A 95 5.53 21.12 -5.41
CA GLU A 95 4.32 21.85 -5.78
C GLU A 95 3.06 21.15 -5.22
N GLY A 96 2.15 21.91 -4.70
CA GLY A 96 0.88 21.75 -3.97
C GLY A 96 0.10 20.40 -3.84
N GLU A 97 -0.77 20.34 -2.84
CA GLU A 97 -1.57 19.15 -2.44
C GLU A 97 -2.37 18.46 -3.58
N LYS A 98 -2.80 19.21 -4.61
CA LYS A 98 -3.50 18.64 -5.78
C LYS A 98 -2.59 17.78 -6.65
N GLU A 99 -1.30 18.11 -6.71
CA GLU A 99 -0.30 17.35 -7.46
C GLU A 99 0.16 16.08 -6.71
N GLU A 100 0.05 16.02 -5.38
CA GLU A 100 0.47 14.85 -4.60
C GLU A 100 -0.41 13.61 -4.87
N ASN A 101 -1.72 13.77 -4.98
CA ASN A 101 -2.63 12.66 -5.28
C ASN A 101 -2.47 12.14 -6.70
N GLN A 102 -2.21 13.04 -7.66
CA GLN A 102 -1.89 12.66 -9.04
C GLN A 102 -0.54 11.92 -9.10
N ARG A 103 0.43 12.33 -8.29
CA ARG A 103 1.74 11.69 -8.14
C ARG A 103 1.66 10.29 -7.51
N TYR A 104 0.76 10.06 -6.53
CA TYR A 104 0.55 8.73 -5.97
C TYR A 104 0.09 7.73 -7.03
N SER A 105 -0.93 8.09 -7.78
CA SER A 105 -1.48 7.24 -8.85
C SER A 105 -0.45 6.95 -9.94
N GLN A 106 0.30 7.96 -10.34
CA GLN A 106 1.36 7.85 -11.33
C GLN A 106 2.52 6.99 -10.80
N TRP A 107 2.98 7.24 -9.59
CA TRP A 107 4.02 6.43 -8.96
C TRP A 107 3.58 4.96 -8.80
N PHE A 108 2.35 4.73 -8.38
CA PHE A 108 1.84 3.37 -8.22
C PHE A 108 1.81 2.63 -9.57
N ALA A 109 1.36 3.31 -10.63
CA ALA A 109 1.41 2.76 -11.99
C ALA A 109 2.85 2.50 -12.47
N GLU A 110 3.78 3.43 -12.23
CA GLU A 110 5.21 3.26 -12.55
C GLU A 110 5.82 2.11 -11.76
N THR A 111 5.53 2.01 -10.47
CA THR A 111 6.00 0.92 -9.61
C THR A 111 5.48 -0.43 -10.08
N LEU A 112 4.20 -0.52 -10.41
CA LEU A 112 3.61 -1.71 -11.01
C LEU A 112 4.28 -2.05 -12.35
N ASN A 113 4.54 -1.06 -13.20
CA ASN A 113 5.25 -1.27 -14.46
C ASN A 113 6.67 -1.79 -14.27
N ILE A 114 7.42 -1.27 -13.29
CA ILE A 114 8.76 -1.79 -12.97
C ILE A 114 8.67 -3.26 -12.56
N ILE A 115 7.78 -3.57 -11.62
CA ILE A 115 7.56 -4.93 -11.12
C ILE A 115 7.09 -5.86 -12.24
N LEU A 116 6.23 -5.38 -13.14
CA LEU A 116 5.70 -6.15 -14.25
C LEU A 116 6.70 -6.35 -15.40
N ASN A 117 7.61 -5.40 -15.63
CA ASN A 117 8.61 -5.48 -16.69
C ASN A 117 9.83 -6.31 -16.33
N GLU A 118 10.12 -6.49 -15.06
CA GLU A 118 11.14 -7.44 -14.59
C GLU A 118 10.72 -8.91 -14.73
N LYS A 119 10.11 -9.21 -15.82
CA LYS A 119 9.32 -10.36 -16.28
C LYS A 119 9.92 -11.75 -16.12
N ARG A 120 11.04 -11.95 -15.47
CA ARG A 120 11.71 -13.26 -15.45
C ARG A 120 11.50 -14.08 -14.19
N GLN A 121 10.88 -13.50 -13.16
CA GLN A 121 10.54 -14.26 -11.96
C GLN A 121 9.02 -14.40 -11.86
N GLU A 122 8.57 -15.58 -11.48
CA GLU A 122 7.16 -15.83 -11.09
C GLU A 122 6.88 -15.06 -9.81
N LEU A 123 6.54 -13.78 -9.97
CA LEU A 123 6.09 -12.92 -8.86
C LEU A 123 4.76 -13.46 -8.36
N SER A 124 4.79 -14.19 -7.27
CA SER A 124 3.59 -14.85 -6.76
C SER A 124 2.74 -13.93 -5.88
N ASN A 125 3.32 -13.01 -5.15
CA ASN A 125 2.57 -12.11 -4.27
C ASN A 125 3.33 -10.80 -4.02
N ILE A 126 2.75 -9.68 -4.40
CA ILE A 126 3.27 -8.35 -4.07
C ILE A 126 2.48 -7.83 -2.88
N GLN A 127 3.18 -7.40 -1.84
CA GLN A 127 2.56 -6.79 -0.68
C GLN A 127 2.69 -5.27 -0.76
N VAL A 128 1.56 -4.56 -0.65
CA VAL A 128 1.52 -3.10 -0.56
C VAL A 128 1.10 -2.74 0.85
N ILE A 129 1.99 -2.10 1.58
CA ILE A 129 1.76 -1.66 2.95
C ILE A 129 1.45 -0.16 2.90
N LEU A 130 0.28 0.20 3.39
CA LEU A 130 -0.19 1.59 3.49
C LEU A 130 -0.38 1.95 4.96
N ARG A 131 0.11 3.11 5.34
CA ARG A 131 -0.14 3.69 6.66
C ARG A 131 -0.47 5.18 6.52
N GLY A 132 -1.54 5.64 7.14
CA GLY A 132 -1.80 7.08 7.28
C GLY A 132 -0.84 7.75 8.25
N THR A 133 -0.76 9.08 8.21
CA THR A 133 0.10 9.88 9.10
C THR A 133 -0.57 10.23 10.42
N GLY A 134 -1.86 9.95 10.58
CA GLY A 134 -2.60 10.21 11.81
C GLY A 134 -2.30 9.19 12.92
N ASP A 135 -2.33 9.61 14.17
CA ASP A 135 -2.07 8.75 15.34
C ASP A 135 -3.02 7.54 15.46
N LYS A 136 -4.19 7.60 14.81
CA LYS A 136 -5.19 6.52 14.79
C LYS A 136 -5.15 5.67 13.51
N ASP A 137 -4.33 6.05 12.56
CA ASP A 137 -4.25 5.35 11.28
C ASP A 137 -3.46 4.04 11.43
N ARG A 138 -4.15 2.95 11.15
CA ARG A 138 -3.56 1.61 11.19
C ARG A 138 -2.91 1.27 9.87
N TYR A 139 -1.96 0.34 9.91
CA TYR A 139 -1.43 -0.28 8.71
C TYR A 139 -2.52 -1.01 7.95
N LYS A 140 -2.58 -0.77 6.63
CA LYS A 140 -3.37 -1.57 5.68
C LYS A 140 -2.40 -2.38 4.84
N LEU A 141 -2.57 -3.69 4.85
CA LEU A 141 -1.82 -4.60 4.00
C LEU A 141 -2.73 -5.02 2.86
N SER A 142 -2.33 -4.76 1.63
CA SER A 142 -2.95 -5.27 0.42
C SER A 142 -1.99 -6.27 -0.25
N ILE A 143 -2.50 -7.44 -0.60
CA ILE A 143 -1.73 -8.46 -1.31
C ILE A 143 -2.21 -8.48 -2.75
N ILE A 144 -1.31 -8.18 -3.69
CA ILE A 144 -1.57 -8.27 -5.12
C ILE A 144 -1.17 -9.67 -5.56
N ASN A 145 -2.15 -10.50 -5.83
CA ASN A 145 -1.92 -11.84 -6.34
C ASN A 145 -1.69 -11.84 -7.86
N LYS A 146 -1.37 -13.02 -8.41
CA LYS A 146 -1.12 -13.20 -9.83
C LYS A 146 -2.30 -12.77 -10.72
N ASP A 147 -3.53 -12.98 -10.26
CA ASP A 147 -4.74 -12.67 -11.03
C ASP A 147 -4.91 -11.16 -11.20
N ILE A 148 -4.74 -10.40 -10.11
CA ILE A 148 -4.75 -8.93 -10.17
C ILE A 148 -3.62 -8.42 -11.06
N LEU A 149 -2.41 -9.01 -10.96
CA LEU A 149 -1.30 -8.63 -11.83
C LEU A 149 -1.62 -8.88 -13.31
N ASN A 150 -2.31 -9.98 -13.62
CA ASN A 150 -2.75 -10.27 -14.98
C ASN A 150 -3.82 -9.28 -15.46
N ILE A 151 -4.74 -8.87 -14.59
CA ILE A 151 -5.73 -7.83 -14.90
C ILE A 151 -5.03 -6.49 -15.18
N LEU A 152 -4.10 -6.09 -14.33
CA LEU A 152 -3.35 -4.83 -14.47
C LEU A 152 -2.46 -4.78 -15.73
N LYS A 153 -2.01 -5.96 -16.22
CA LYS A 153 -1.22 -6.07 -17.47
C LYS A 153 -2.05 -5.94 -18.75
N ARG A 154 -3.36 -5.96 -18.65
CA ARG A 154 -4.22 -5.81 -19.84
C ARG A 154 -4.13 -4.40 -20.36
N GLU A 155 -3.96 -4.26 -21.67
CA GLU A 155 -3.85 -2.96 -22.33
C GLU A 155 -5.07 -2.05 -22.10
N ASP A 156 -6.28 -2.63 -22.07
CA ASP A 156 -7.52 -1.92 -21.79
C ASP A 156 -7.57 -1.34 -20.39
N VAL A 157 -7.18 -2.15 -19.38
CA VAL A 157 -7.13 -1.73 -17.98
C VAL A 157 -6.00 -0.74 -17.72
N GLU A 158 -4.80 -0.97 -18.26
CA GLU A 158 -3.66 -0.06 -18.15
C GLU A 158 -4.02 1.32 -18.72
N LYS A 159 -4.62 1.34 -19.92
CA LYS A 159 -5.09 2.57 -20.57
C LYS A 159 -6.13 3.29 -19.72
N ALA A 160 -7.07 2.54 -19.13
CA ALA A 160 -8.13 3.12 -18.31
C ALA A 160 -7.54 3.75 -17.03
N LEU A 161 -6.65 3.05 -16.34
CA LEU A 161 -5.96 3.57 -15.15
C LEU A 161 -5.12 4.81 -15.46
N LYS A 162 -4.39 4.81 -16.60
CA LYS A 162 -3.61 5.96 -17.02
C LYS A 162 -4.48 7.20 -17.29
N ASN A 163 -5.63 7.03 -17.94
CA ASN A 163 -6.55 8.14 -18.21
C ASN A 163 -7.21 8.65 -16.93
N LEU A 164 -7.66 7.76 -16.03
CA LEU A 164 -8.16 8.16 -14.72
C LEU A 164 -7.10 8.90 -13.90
N GLY A 165 -5.83 8.52 -14.02
CA GLY A 165 -4.72 9.18 -13.33
C GLY A 165 -4.48 10.63 -13.81
N GLN A 166 -4.85 10.97 -15.05
CA GLN A 166 -4.74 12.34 -15.55
C GLN A 166 -5.80 13.27 -14.95
N TYR A 167 -7.01 12.75 -14.73
CA TYR A 167 -8.13 13.50 -14.16
C TYR A 167 -8.78 12.68 -13.03
N PRO A 168 -8.10 12.54 -11.88
CA PRO A 168 -8.51 11.55 -10.88
C PRO A 168 -9.72 11.97 -10.05
N PHE A 169 -10.06 13.26 -10.01
CA PHE A 169 -11.09 13.78 -9.11
C PHE A 169 -12.40 14.09 -9.83
N THR A 170 -13.51 13.69 -9.22
CA THR A 170 -14.85 14.18 -9.56
C THR A 170 -15.67 14.43 -8.31
N LYS A 171 -16.78 15.16 -8.45
CA LYS A 171 -17.70 15.44 -7.36
C LYS A 171 -18.70 14.30 -7.25
N ILE A 172 -18.80 13.69 -6.07
CA ILE A 172 -19.82 12.68 -5.74
C ILE A 172 -20.49 13.12 -4.42
N ARG A 173 -21.80 13.34 -4.44
CA ARG A 173 -22.59 13.77 -3.26
C ARG A 173 -21.99 14.99 -2.53
N ASN A 174 -21.57 16.01 -3.28
CA ASN A 174 -20.89 17.21 -2.79
C ASN A 174 -19.43 17.04 -2.30
N ASP A 175 -18.89 15.84 -2.23
CA ASP A 175 -17.49 15.59 -1.87
C ASP A 175 -16.62 15.39 -3.12
N PHE A 176 -15.38 15.86 -3.08
CA PHE A 176 -14.38 15.54 -4.12
C PHE A 176 -13.79 14.17 -3.85
N VAL A 177 -14.06 13.22 -4.73
CA VAL A 177 -13.61 11.83 -4.63
C VAL A 177 -12.51 11.55 -5.65
N ASN A 178 -11.43 10.92 -5.21
CA ASN A 178 -10.40 10.41 -6.11
C ASN A 178 -10.85 9.07 -6.71
N VAL A 179 -11.43 9.13 -7.90
CA VAL A 179 -11.98 7.96 -8.61
C VAL A 179 -10.89 6.97 -9.00
N HIS A 180 -9.69 7.46 -9.37
CA HIS A 180 -8.56 6.60 -9.69
C HIS A 180 -8.13 5.78 -8.47
N GLU A 181 -7.94 6.44 -7.32
CA GLU A 181 -7.56 5.75 -6.08
C GLU A 181 -8.62 4.72 -5.68
N GLN A 182 -9.90 5.08 -5.75
CA GLN A 182 -11.00 4.18 -5.42
C GLN A 182 -11.03 2.96 -6.35
N ALA A 183 -10.85 3.17 -7.66
CA ALA A 183 -10.82 2.07 -8.64
C ALA A 183 -9.64 1.12 -8.40
N VAL A 184 -8.46 1.66 -8.11
CA VAL A 184 -7.26 0.87 -7.75
C VAL A 184 -7.49 0.10 -6.46
N MET A 185 -8.02 0.74 -5.42
CA MET A 185 -8.28 0.07 -4.13
C MET A 185 -9.31 -1.05 -4.27
N ASN A 186 -10.34 -0.87 -5.08
CA ASN A 186 -11.29 -1.93 -5.40
C ASN A 186 -10.60 -3.12 -6.10
N LEU A 187 -9.75 -2.86 -7.11
CA LEU A 187 -8.98 -3.91 -7.77
C LEU A 187 -8.11 -4.68 -6.78
N LEU A 188 -7.34 -3.97 -5.95
CA LEU A 188 -6.44 -4.56 -4.96
C LEU A 188 -7.20 -5.34 -3.87
N GLY A 189 -8.44 -4.92 -3.57
CA GLY A 189 -9.33 -5.58 -2.62
C GLY A 189 -10.19 -6.69 -3.22
N HIS A 190 -9.97 -7.09 -4.49
CA HIS A 190 -10.81 -8.03 -5.23
C HIS A 190 -12.30 -7.62 -5.26
N GLN A 191 -12.56 -6.32 -5.22
CA GLN A 191 -13.90 -5.77 -5.28
C GLN A 191 -14.24 -5.35 -6.71
N ASN A 192 -15.51 -5.53 -7.08
CA ASN A 192 -16.01 -5.01 -8.34
C ASN A 192 -16.18 -3.47 -8.29
N GLN A 193 -16.28 -2.86 -9.48
CA GLN A 193 -16.45 -1.42 -9.62
C GLN A 193 -17.91 -0.95 -9.61
N TYR A 194 -18.88 -1.83 -9.39
CA TYR A 194 -20.30 -1.49 -9.58
C TYR A 194 -20.81 -0.40 -8.64
N ILE A 195 -20.36 -0.39 -7.37
CA ILE A 195 -20.76 0.64 -6.39
C ILE A 195 -20.23 2.01 -6.81
N LEU A 196 -18.99 2.05 -7.30
CA LEU A 196 -18.38 3.27 -7.81
C LEU A 196 -19.09 3.75 -9.08
N LEU A 197 -19.40 2.83 -10.01
CA LEU A 197 -20.16 3.12 -11.22
C LEU A 197 -21.56 3.65 -10.91
N ASP A 198 -22.30 3.04 -9.98
CA ASP A 198 -23.64 3.53 -9.57
C ASP A 198 -23.55 4.96 -9.03
N SER A 199 -22.55 5.24 -8.19
CA SER A 199 -22.34 6.57 -7.64
C SER A 199 -22.07 7.61 -8.74
N LEU A 200 -21.21 7.29 -9.70
CA LEU A 200 -20.87 8.15 -10.83
C LEU A 200 -22.07 8.37 -11.78
N LEU A 201 -22.84 7.31 -12.03
CA LEU A 201 -24.04 7.39 -12.88
C LEU A 201 -25.11 8.31 -12.26
N ARG A 202 -25.32 8.25 -10.95
CA ARG A 202 -26.23 9.16 -10.24
C ARG A 202 -25.81 10.60 -10.40
N GLU A 203 -24.53 10.91 -10.32
CA GLU A 203 -24.01 12.26 -10.53
C GLU A 203 -24.17 12.72 -12.00
N ALA A 204 -23.96 11.82 -12.95
CA ALA A 204 -24.20 12.16 -14.36
C ALA A 204 -25.66 12.46 -14.65
N ILE A 205 -26.60 11.69 -14.08
CA ILE A 205 -28.05 11.94 -14.16
C ILE A 205 -28.43 13.28 -13.50
N ALA A 206 -27.74 13.64 -12.40
CA ALA A 206 -27.92 14.92 -11.73
C ALA A 206 -27.32 16.12 -12.49
N GLY A 207 -26.71 15.90 -13.67
CA GLY A 207 -26.20 16.96 -14.53
C GLY A 207 -24.69 17.21 -14.43
N ASN A 208 -23.94 16.40 -13.70
CA ASN A 208 -22.48 16.48 -13.64
C ASN A 208 -21.85 15.82 -14.86
N ALA A 209 -21.65 16.56 -15.95
CA ALA A 209 -21.08 16.05 -17.20
C ALA A 209 -19.65 15.48 -17.05
N ALA A 210 -18.86 15.96 -16.08
CA ALA A 210 -17.51 15.44 -15.82
C ALA A 210 -17.51 13.96 -15.41
N SER A 211 -18.62 13.48 -14.83
CA SER A 211 -18.77 12.07 -14.43
C SER A 211 -18.76 11.11 -15.62
N ASN A 212 -19.14 11.54 -16.83
CA ASN A 212 -19.16 10.67 -18.02
C ASN A 212 -17.77 10.13 -18.37
N PHE A 213 -16.73 10.97 -18.25
CA PHE A 213 -15.35 10.53 -18.45
C PHE A 213 -14.98 9.41 -17.47
N HIS A 214 -15.28 9.60 -16.20
CA HIS A 214 -14.95 8.62 -15.14
C HIS A 214 -15.75 7.34 -15.31
N ILE A 215 -17.03 7.42 -15.64
CA ILE A 215 -17.90 6.26 -15.91
C ILE A 215 -17.29 5.38 -16.99
N HIS A 216 -16.89 5.99 -18.11
CA HIS A 216 -16.30 5.24 -19.23
C HIS A 216 -15.08 4.43 -18.79
N TRP A 217 -14.11 5.07 -18.12
CA TRP A 217 -12.87 4.39 -17.74
C TRP A 217 -13.05 3.38 -16.59
N VAL A 218 -13.90 3.67 -15.62
CA VAL A 218 -14.22 2.72 -14.55
C VAL A 218 -14.96 1.49 -15.12
N TYR A 219 -15.82 1.70 -16.12
CA TYR A 219 -16.49 0.60 -16.83
C TYR A 219 -15.49 -0.27 -17.61
N GLU A 220 -14.52 0.31 -18.30
CA GLU A 220 -13.48 -0.46 -19.01
C GLU A 220 -12.63 -1.29 -18.03
N ILE A 221 -12.33 -0.78 -16.83
CA ILE A 221 -11.67 -1.55 -15.77
C ILE A 221 -12.53 -2.74 -15.35
N GLN A 222 -13.84 -2.52 -15.10
CA GLN A 222 -14.75 -3.58 -14.70
C GLN A 222 -14.85 -4.67 -15.77
N LYS A 223 -15.01 -4.28 -17.02
CA LYS A 223 -15.08 -5.19 -18.17
C LYS A 223 -13.80 -6.02 -18.31
N GLY A 224 -12.62 -5.39 -18.17
CA GLY A 224 -11.33 -6.08 -18.19
C GLY A 224 -11.21 -7.12 -17.09
N THR A 225 -11.72 -6.81 -15.90
CA THR A 225 -11.77 -7.73 -14.76
C THR A 225 -12.65 -8.94 -15.04
N GLU A 226 -13.86 -8.74 -15.56
CA GLU A 226 -14.80 -9.82 -15.88
C GLU A 226 -14.30 -10.77 -16.99
N ILE A 227 -13.63 -10.22 -18.01
CA ILE A 227 -13.04 -11.04 -19.08
C ILE A 227 -11.91 -11.91 -18.52
N SER A 228 -11.17 -11.44 -17.56
CA SER A 228 -10.08 -12.18 -16.93
C SER A 228 -10.62 -13.38 -16.14
N TYR A 229 -11.69 -13.19 -15.35
CA TYR A 229 -12.32 -14.27 -14.59
C TYR A 229 -13.10 -15.29 -15.42
N LYS A 230 -13.54 -14.95 -16.64
CA LYS A 230 -14.22 -15.90 -17.54
C LYS A 230 -13.28 -16.82 -18.32
N LYS A 231 -11.96 -16.56 -18.27
CA LYS A 231 -10.94 -17.37 -18.96
C LYS A 231 -10.35 -18.48 -18.09
N GLU A 232 -10.67 -18.51 -16.82
CA GLU A 232 -10.40 -19.59 -15.87
C GLU A 232 -11.55 -20.60 -15.84
#